data_966beb4d9c5604a07169931a70a118c9
#
_entry.id   966beb4d9c5604a07169931a70a118c9
#
_cell.length_a   1.000
_cell.length_b   1.000
_cell.length_c   1.000
_cell.angle_alpha   90.00
_cell.angle_beta   90.00
_cell.angle_gamma   90.00
#
_symmetry.space_group_name_H-M   'P 1'
#
loop_
_entity.id
_entity.type
_entity.pdbx_description
1 polymer ?
#
loop_
_entity_poly.entity_id
_entity_poly.type
_entity_poly.pdbx_seq_one_letter_code
_entity_poly.pdbx_strand_id
1 'polypeptide(L)'
;MAQVKILFDEPNTGQEIAGTVKEWDNAPQGKICRGVLIETDSEAVLIAPTEQKPRTIATVQYCTDGQADENNLVWRLPTAADLRLIRRNRRKVADALASVGDSVKLSRYWAQDPETGKYSRVLMRDGSESTVFENPARVRLVATYKPQR
;
A
#
# COMPACT_ATOMS: atom_id res chain seq x y z
N MET A 1 5.06 -6.21 -17.16
CA MET A 1 4.52 -7.12 -16.14
C MET A 1 4.92 -6.64 -14.75
N ALA A 2 3.99 -6.60 -13.82
CA ALA A 2 4.28 -6.10 -12.48
C ALA A 2 5.03 -7.13 -11.64
N GLN A 3 5.98 -6.66 -10.84
CA GLN A 3 6.66 -7.47 -9.83
C GLN A 3 6.22 -7.00 -8.44
N VAL A 4 5.98 -7.95 -7.54
CA VAL A 4 5.63 -7.68 -6.15
C VAL A 4 6.77 -8.12 -5.25
N LYS A 5 7.25 -7.20 -4.43
CA LYS A 5 8.39 -7.42 -3.52
C LYS A 5 8.05 -6.89 -2.14
N ILE A 6 8.82 -7.30 -1.14
CA ILE A 6 8.74 -6.73 0.20
C ILE A 6 9.91 -5.77 0.36
N LEU A 7 9.61 -4.52 0.71
CA LEU A 7 10.65 -3.52 1.02
C LEU A 7 10.92 -3.58 2.51
N PHE A 8 12.17 -3.83 2.89
CA PHE A 8 12.52 -3.98 4.30
C PHE A 8 13.96 -3.52 4.58
N ASP A 9 14.23 -3.22 5.85
CA ASP A 9 15.57 -2.89 6.33
C ASP A 9 16.21 -4.12 6.94
N GLU A 10 17.41 -4.45 6.45
CA GLU A 10 18.21 -5.54 6.99
C GLU A 10 18.91 -5.03 8.26
N PRO A 11 18.74 -5.71 9.43
CA PRO A 11 19.18 -5.13 10.71
C PRO A 11 20.70 -5.05 10.88
N ASN A 12 21.47 -5.95 10.24
CA ASN A 12 22.91 -5.99 10.43
C ASN A 12 23.64 -4.86 9.70
N THR A 13 23.11 -4.42 8.56
CA THR A 13 23.73 -3.39 7.72
C THR A 13 22.93 -2.10 7.68
N GLY A 14 21.64 -2.14 8.09
CA GLY A 14 20.71 -1.03 7.92
C GLY A 14 20.33 -0.80 6.46
N GLN A 15 20.71 -1.70 5.57
CA GLN A 15 20.47 -1.55 4.14
C GLN A 15 19.00 -1.84 3.80
N GLU A 16 18.44 -1.00 2.92
CA GLU A 16 17.12 -1.21 2.34
C GLU A 16 17.19 -2.28 1.26
N ILE A 17 16.31 -3.26 1.35
CA ILE A 17 16.24 -4.37 0.39
C ILE A 17 14.82 -4.47 -0.15
N ALA A 18 14.69 -4.55 -1.47
CA ALA A 18 13.43 -4.90 -2.14
C ALA A 18 13.56 -6.37 -2.57
N GLY A 19 13.04 -7.26 -1.74
CA GLY A 19 13.25 -8.69 -1.89
C GLY A 19 11.98 -9.49 -2.10
N THR A 20 12.17 -10.75 -2.47
CA THR A 20 11.09 -11.72 -2.56
C THR A 20 10.58 -12.08 -1.16
N VAL A 21 9.41 -12.75 -1.10
CA VAL A 21 8.88 -13.30 0.16
C VAL A 21 9.92 -14.21 0.82
N LYS A 22 10.60 -15.05 0.03
CA LYS A 22 11.63 -15.95 0.54
C LYS A 22 12.81 -15.18 1.15
N GLU A 23 13.26 -14.12 0.49
CA GLU A 23 14.34 -13.29 1.00
C GLU A 23 13.95 -12.59 2.31
N TRP A 24 12.71 -12.11 2.41
CA TRP A 24 12.18 -11.58 3.65
C TRP A 24 12.16 -12.63 4.76
N ASP A 25 11.60 -13.82 4.46
CA ASP A 25 11.49 -14.90 5.46
C ASP A 25 12.85 -15.33 5.99
N ASN A 26 13.87 -15.32 5.15
CA ASN A 26 15.23 -15.74 5.50
C ASN A 26 16.10 -14.60 6.05
N ALA A 27 15.61 -13.36 6.05
CA ALA A 27 16.39 -12.25 6.58
C ALA A 27 16.52 -12.35 8.11
N PRO A 28 17.58 -11.75 8.70
CA PRO A 28 17.79 -11.82 10.16
C PRO A 28 16.63 -11.28 10.97
N GLN A 29 16.48 -11.78 12.19
CA GLN A 29 15.50 -11.23 13.12
C GLN A 29 15.83 -9.75 13.43
N GLY A 30 14.77 -8.97 13.63
CA GLY A 30 14.91 -7.52 13.78
C GLY A 30 14.74 -6.77 12.47
N LYS A 31 14.55 -7.47 11.35
CA LYS A 31 14.18 -6.85 10.07
C LYS A 31 12.89 -6.06 10.23
N ILE A 32 12.84 -4.90 9.55
CA ILE A 32 11.69 -4.00 9.61
C ILE A 32 11.08 -3.90 8.23
N CYS A 33 9.81 -4.29 8.12
CA CYS A 33 9.06 -4.15 6.86
C CYS A 33 8.64 -2.69 6.68
N ARG A 34 8.99 -2.12 5.52
CA ARG A 34 8.54 -0.79 5.13
C ARG A 34 7.24 -0.84 4.32
N GLY A 35 6.97 -1.95 3.68
CA GLY A 35 5.76 -2.15 2.89
C GLY A 35 5.91 -3.20 1.83
N VAL A 36 4.84 -3.35 1.04
CA VAL A 36 4.81 -4.24 -0.12
C VAL A 36 4.89 -3.38 -1.37
N LEU A 37 5.87 -3.65 -2.20
CA LEU A 37 6.19 -2.86 -3.37
C LEU A 37 5.65 -3.54 -4.62
N ILE A 38 4.89 -2.77 -5.42
CA ILE A 38 4.49 -3.21 -6.77
C ILE A 38 5.28 -2.36 -7.77
N GLU A 39 6.14 -3.02 -8.54
CA GLU A 39 6.94 -2.37 -9.57
C GLU A 39 6.36 -2.69 -10.94
N THR A 40 6.10 -1.66 -11.74
CA THR A 40 5.77 -1.77 -13.15
C THR A 40 6.88 -1.12 -13.98
N ASP A 41 6.76 -1.16 -15.30
CA ASP A 41 7.77 -0.55 -16.18
C ASP A 41 7.85 0.97 -15.99
N SER A 42 6.77 1.61 -15.55
CA SER A 42 6.67 3.07 -15.48
C SER A 42 6.65 3.62 -14.07
N GLU A 43 6.31 2.81 -13.07
CA GLU A 43 6.13 3.31 -11.70
C GLU A 43 6.36 2.23 -10.66
N ALA A 44 6.54 2.66 -9.42
CA ALA A 44 6.61 1.77 -8.28
C ALA A 44 5.75 2.35 -7.17
N VAL A 45 4.83 1.54 -6.65
CA VAL A 45 3.90 1.92 -5.58
C VAL A 45 4.20 1.06 -4.36
N LEU A 46 4.41 1.71 -3.23
CA LEU A 46 4.64 1.02 -1.96
C LEU A 46 3.35 1.01 -1.17
N ILE A 47 2.90 -0.17 -0.78
CA ILE A 47 1.68 -0.38 0.00
C ILE A 47 2.08 -0.45 1.46
N ALA A 48 1.39 0.29 2.34
CA ALA A 48 1.65 0.25 3.77
C ALA A 48 1.52 -1.19 4.29
N PRO A 49 2.42 -1.62 5.20
CA PRO A 49 2.40 -3.01 5.70
C PRO A 49 1.22 -3.31 6.60
N THR A 50 0.56 -2.27 7.13
CA THR A 50 -0.62 -2.42 7.97
C THR A 50 -1.75 -1.54 7.45
N GLU A 51 -2.98 -2.04 7.57
CA GLU A 51 -4.17 -1.31 7.21
C GLU A 51 -4.64 -0.47 8.40
N GLN A 52 -5.12 0.74 8.13
CA GLN A 52 -5.73 1.58 9.16
C GLN A 52 -7.15 1.11 9.47
N LYS A 53 -7.71 1.62 10.56
CA LYS A 53 -9.13 1.41 10.89
C LYS A 53 -10.00 2.01 9.79
N PRO A 54 -11.18 1.43 9.51
CA PRO A 54 -12.12 2.02 8.56
C PRO A 54 -12.48 3.46 8.93
N ARG A 55 -12.69 4.28 7.91
CA ARG A 55 -13.01 5.71 8.07
C ARG A 55 -14.31 6.03 7.37
N THR A 56 -15.03 7.03 7.91
CA THR A 56 -16.18 7.66 7.26
C THR A 56 -15.69 8.75 6.32
N ILE A 57 -16.59 9.27 5.48
CA ILE A 57 -16.29 10.43 4.61
C ILE A 57 -15.87 11.65 5.45
N ALA A 58 -16.42 11.81 6.65
CA ALA A 58 -16.08 12.92 7.52
C ALA A 58 -14.67 12.83 8.11
N THR A 59 -14.13 11.62 8.25
CA THR A 59 -12.85 11.38 8.95
C THR A 59 -11.72 10.91 8.04
N VAL A 60 -12.01 10.54 6.78
CA VAL A 60 -10.97 9.99 5.89
C VAL A 60 -9.85 11.01 5.62
N GLN A 61 -10.15 12.30 5.62
CA GLN A 61 -9.15 13.34 5.40
C GLN A 61 -8.05 13.37 6.48
N TYR A 62 -8.31 12.77 7.64
CA TYR A 62 -7.35 12.76 8.75
C TYR A 62 -6.53 11.47 8.81
N CYS A 63 -6.61 10.61 7.80
CA CYS A 63 -5.89 9.33 7.81
C CYS A 63 -4.37 9.48 7.66
N THR A 64 -3.90 10.62 7.16
CA THR A 64 -2.48 10.96 7.07
C THR A 64 -2.33 12.48 7.13
N ASP A 65 -1.19 12.94 7.63
CA ASP A 65 -0.85 14.36 7.68
C ASP A 65 -0.17 14.86 6.39
N GLY A 66 0.10 13.96 5.45
CA GLY A 66 0.75 14.30 4.18
C GLY A 66 2.24 14.65 4.29
N GLN A 67 2.84 14.44 5.46
CA GLN A 67 4.25 14.74 5.69
C GLN A 67 5.12 13.51 5.42
N ALA A 68 6.38 13.75 5.07
CA ALA A 68 7.35 12.69 4.90
C ALA A 68 7.65 12.04 6.26
N ASP A 69 7.77 10.71 6.27
CA ASP A 69 8.15 9.97 7.46
C ASP A 69 9.68 9.93 7.61
N GLU A 70 10.17 9.18 8.61
CA GLU A 70 11.60 9.05 8.89
C GLU A 70 12.40 8.46 7.73
N ASN A 71 11.73 7.74 6.83
CA ASN A 71 12.35 7.14 5.64
C ASN A 71 12.13 7.99 4.39
N ASN A 72 11.66 9.23 4.57
CA ASN A 72 11.38 10.17 3.49
C ASN A 72 10.25 9.70 2.56
N LEU A 73 9.34 8.89 3.06
CA LEU A 73 8.15 8.42 2.34
C LEU A 73 6.95 9.30 2.70
N VAL A 74 6.22 9.75 1.70
CA VAL A 74 4.97 10.48 1.90
C VAL A 74 3.81 9.53 1.67
N TRP A 75 3.18 9.14 2.77
CA TRP A 75 2.01 8.25 2.73
C TRP A 75 0.78 9.05 2.35
N ARG A 76 -0.01 8.49 1.47
CA ARG A 76 -1.23 9.12 0.93
C ARG A 76 -2.32 8.08 0.72
N LEU A 77 -3.54 8.57 0.50
CA LEU A 77 -4.59 7.69 0.00
C LEU A 77 -4.22 7.20 -1.40
N PRO A 78 -4.55 5.95 -1.73
CA PRO A 78 -4.35 5.46 -3.09
C PRO A 78 -5.30 6.18 -4.06
N THR A 79 -4.88 6.26 -5.31
CA THR A 79 -5.80 6.59 -6.39
C THR A 79 -6.62 5.37 -6.74
N ALA A 80 -7.69 5.55 -7.52
CA ALA A 80 -8.44 4.40 -8.04
C ALA A 80 -7.54 3.49 -8.89
N ALA A 81 -6.61 4.08 -9.65
CA ALA A 81 -5.64 3.33 -10.45
C ALA A 81 -4.71 2.48 -9.57
N ASP A 82 -4.25 3.04 -8.43
CA ASP A 82 -3.43 2.30 -7.46
C ASP A 82 -4.18 1.08 -6.93
N LEU A 83 -5.43 1.26 -6.53
CA LEU A 83 -6.26 0.16 -5.99
C LEU A 83 -6.52 -0.92 -7.05
N ARG A 84 -6.71 -0.52 -8.30
CA ARG A 84 -6.88 -1.48 -9.40
C ARG A 84 -5.57 -2.21 -9.70
N LEU A 85 -4.43 -1.56 -9.54
CA LEU A 85 -3.12 -2.19 -9.67
C LEU A 85 -2.94 -3.26 -8.58
N ILE A 86 -3.29 -2.94 -7.33
CA ILE A 86 -3.27 -3.90 -6.22
C ILE A 86 -4.20 -5.08 -6.54
N ARG A 87 -5.39 -4.80 -7.03
CA ARG A 87 -6.37 -5.84 -7.37
C ARG A 87 -5.86 -6.78 -8.46
N ARG A 88 -5.25 -6.25 -9.52
CA ARG A 88 -4.68 -7.07 -10.59
C ARG A 88 -3.57 -7.99 -10.10
N ASN A 89 -2.87 -7.61 -9.04
CA ASN A 89 -1.76 -8.36 -8.47
C ASN A 89 -2.11 -8.98 -7.10
N ARG A 90 -3.41 -9.11 -6.80
CA ARG A 90 -3.87 -9.40 -5.43
C ARG A 90 -3.32 -10.69 -4.84
N ARG A 91 -3.07 -11.73 -5.65
CA ARG A 91 -2.50 -12.99 -5.12
C ARG A 91 -1.09 -12.79 -4.60
N LYS A 92 -0.25 -12.12 -5.40
CA LYS A 92 1.13 -11.82 -5.01
C LYS A 92 1.17 -10.85 -3.83
N VAL A 93 0.30 -9.84 -3.84
CA VAL A 93 0.20 -8.87 -2.75
C VAL A 93 -0.28 -9.58 -1.47
N ALA A 94 -1.27 -10.45 -1.58
CA ALA A 94 -1.77 -11.21 -0.43
C ALA A 94 -0.69 -12.10 0.17
N ASP A 95 0.09 -12.79 -0.66
CA ASP A 95 1.21 -13.62 -0.20
C ASP A 95 2.26 -12.79 0.53
N ALA A 96 2.62 -11.64 -0.02
CA ALA A 96 3.59 -10.74 0.60
C ALA A 96 3.07 -10.17 1.92
N LEU A 97 1.81 -9.71 1.97
CA LEU A 97 1.21 -9.18 3.19
C LEU A 97 1.07 -10.27 4.25
N ALA A 98 0.71 -11.50 3.88
CA ALA A 98 0.63 -12.62 4.82
C ALA A 98 1.97 -12.84 5.52
N SER A 99 3.08 -12.70 4.80
CA SER A 99 4.42 -12.86 5.37
C SER A 99 4.76 -11.78 6.40
N VAL A 100 4.10 -10.63 6.33
CA VAL A 100 4.30 -9.54 7.30
C VAL A 100 3.11 -9.38 8.28
N GLY A 101 2.20 -10.36 8.28
CA GLY A 101 1.12 -10.42 9.27
C GLY A 101 -0.13 -9.64 8.94
N ASP A 102 -0.35 -9.32 7.67
CA ASP A 102 -1.54 -8.57 7.24
C ASP A 102 -2.22 -9.23 6.04
N SER A 103 -3.28 -8.63 5.55
CA SER A 103 -4.07 -9.18 4.43
C SER A 103 -4.79 -8.07 3.68
N VAL A 104 -5.14 -8.36 2.42
CA VAL A 104 -6.04 -7.51 1.61
C VAL A 104 -7.46 -8.07 1.73
N LYS A 105 -8.42 -7.20 2.02
CA LYS A 105 -9.83 -7.58 2.09
C LYS A 105 -10.52 -7.31 0.75
N LEU A 106 -11.50 -8.14 0.40
CA LEU A 106 -12.32 -7.96 -0.82
C LEU A 106 -13.47 -6.99 -0.55
N SER A 107 -13.13 -5.83 -0.03
CA SER A 107 -14.07 -4.82 0.45
C SER A 107 -13.79 -3.49 -0.23
N ARG A 108 -14.51 -2.44 0.19
CA ARG A 108 -14.33 -1.09 -0.34
C ARG A 108 -13.18 -0.39 0.35
N TYR A 109 -12.33 0.25 -0.44
CA TYR A 109 -11.20 1.05 0.02
C TYR A 109 -11.36 2.48 -0.46
N TRP A 110 -11.02 3.44 0.41
CA TRP A 110 -11.00 4.84 0.05
C TRP A 110 -9.93 5.12 -0.99
N ALA A 111 -10.29 5.95 -1.96
CA ALA A 111 -9.39 6.49 -2.99
C ALA A 111 -9.56 8.00 -3.05
N GLN A 112 -8.54 8.67 -3.51
CA GLN A 112 -8.57 10.12 -3.72
C GLN A 112 -7.92 10.47 -5.05
N ASP A 113 -8.58 11.32 -5.83
CA ASP A 113 -8.02 11.87 -7.06
C ASP A 113 -7.02 12.96 -6.66
N PRO A 114 -5.73 12.85 -7.03
CA PRO A 114 -4.73 13.83 -6.63
C PRO A 114 -4.91 15.19 -7.31
N GLU A 115 -5.56 15.23 -8.47
CA GLU A 115 -5.77 16.49 -9.20
C GLU A 115 -6.94 17.30 -8.65
N THR A 116 -8.04 16.63 -8.32
CA THR A 116 -9.27 17.28 -7.87
C THR A 116 -9.45 17.25 -6.35
N GLY A 117 -8.76 16.33 -5.66
CA GLY A 117 -8.96 16.08 -4.24
C GLY A 117 -10.24 15.33 -3.91
N LYS A 118 -11.01 14.93 -4.91
CA LYS A 118 -12.28 14.25 -4.68
C LYS A 118 -12.06 12.80 -4.23
N TYR A 119 -12.93 12.36 -3.32
CA TYR A 119 -12.89 11.00 -2.80
C TYR A 119 -13.80 10.09 -3.61
N SER A 120 -13.40 8.82 -3.68
CA SER A 120 -14.22 7.73 -4.17
C SER A 120 -13.88 6.47 -3.41
N ARG A 121 -14.60 5.39 -3.66
CA ARG A 121 -14.36 4.09 -3.04
C ARG A 121 -14.26 3.05 -4.13
N VAL A 122 -13.27 2.20 -4.05
CA VAL A 122 -13.05 1.10 -5.01
C VAL A 122 -13.30 -0.22 -4.30
N LEU A 123 -14.17 -1.04 -4.87
CA LEU A 123 -14.42 -2.38 -4.35
C LEU A 123 -13.31 -3.31 -4.83
N MET A 124 -12.54 -3.85 -3.90
CA MET A 124 -11.40 -4.70 -4.24
C MET A 124 -11.83 -5.99 -4.94
N ARG A 125 -13.06 -6.45 -4.69
CA ARG A 125 -13.59 -7.66 -5.30
C ARG A 125 -13.65 -7.59 -6.82
N ASP A 126 -14.11 -6.45 -7.38
CA ASP A 126 -14.36 -6.32 -8.82
C ASP A 126 -13.75 -5.07 -9.45
N GLY A 127 -13.15 -4.17 -8.66
CA GLY A 127 -12.54 -2.93 -9.14
C GLY A 127 -13.52 -1.81 -9.44
N SER A 128 -14.82 -1.99 -9.13
CA SER A 128 -15.83 -0.95 -9.38
C SER A 128 -15.61 0.24 -8.43
N GLU A 129 -15.90 1.44 -8.93
CA GLU A 129 -15.74 2.68 -8.20
C GLU A 129 -17.10 3.29 -7.87
N SER A 130 -17.24 3.84 -6.66
CA SER A 130 -18.48 4.45 -6.19
C SER A 130 -18.18 5.78 -5.50
N THR A 131 -19.12 6.72 -5.64
CA THR A 131 -19.10 8.00 -4.92
C THR A 131 -20.21 8.08 -3.86
N VAL A 132 -20.80 6.95 -3.51
CA VAL A 132 -21.78 6.84 -2.42
C VAL A 132 -21.02 6.48 -1.14
N PHE A 133 -21.18 7.29 -0.07
CA PHE A 133 -20.35 7.22 1.14
C PHE A 133 -21.15 6.92 2.40
N GLU A 134 -22.14 6.03 2.31
CA GLU A 134 -23.06 5.77 3.42
C GLU A 134 -22.42 5.07 4.61
N ASN A 135 -21.46 4.19 4.36
CA ASN A 135 -20.80 3.38 5.40
C ASN A 135 -19.30 3.65 5.45
N PRO A 136 -18.62 3.38 6.57
CA PRO A 136 -17.17 3.43 6.59
C PRO A 136 -16.56 2.50 5.55
N ALA A 137 -15.40 2.89 5.02
CA ALA A 137 -14.61 2.06 4.12
C ALA A 137 -13.18 1.95 4.64
N ARG A 138 -12.46 0.96 4.13
CA ARG A 138 -11.09 0.67 4.57
C ARG A 138 -10.10 1.68 4.04
N VAL A 139 -9.02 1.87 4.77
CA VAL A 139 -7.92 2.75 4.39
C VAL A 139 -6.64 1.92 4.32
N ARG A 140 -6.05 1.85 3.14
CA ARG A 140 -4.71 1.30 2.95
C ARG A 140 -3.87 2.40 2.32
N LEU A 141 -2.96 2.98 3.08
CA LEU A 141 -2.10 4.03 2.56
C LEU A 141 -1.08 3.47 1.58
N VAL A 142 -0.69 4.29 0.63
CA VAL A 142 0.36 3.98 -0.33
C VAL A 142 1.33 5.15 -0.41
N ALA A 143 2.51 4.88 -0.94
CA ALA A 143 3.50 5.92 -1.23
C ALA A 143 4.09 5.65 -2.60
N THR A 144 4.42 6.71 -3.33
CA THR A 144 5.20 6.57 -4.56
C THR A 144 6.63 6.27 -4.16
N TYR A 145 7.20 5.22 -4.73
CA TYR A 145 8.54 4.77 -4.39
C TYR A 145 9.49 4.98 -5.57
N LYS A 146 10.66 5.56 -5.28
CA LYS A 146 11.74 5.68 -6.25
C LYS A 146 12.95 4.97 -5.68
N PRO A 147 13.44 3.91 -6.36
CA PRO A 147 14.66 3.24 -5.89
C PRO A 147 15.82 4.21 -5.86
N GLN A 148 16.60 4.15 -4.80
CA GLN A 148 17.85 4.90 -4.72
C GLN A 148 18.89 4.20 -5.58
N ARG A 149 19.60 4.98 -6.35
CA ARG A 149 20.68 4.49 -7.20
C ARG A 149 21.99 5.11 -6.81
#